data_a032566a3e6d1d6dc5cffb06a05415c3
#
_entry.id   a032566a3e6d1d6dc5cffb06a05415c3
#
_cell.length_a   1.000
_cell.length_b   1.000
_cell.length_c   1.000
_cell.angle_alpha   90.00
_cell.angle_beta   90.00
_cell.angle_gamma   90.00
#
_symmetry.space_group_name_H-M   'P 1'
#
loop_
_entity.id
_entity.type
_entity.pdbx_description
1 polymer ?
#
loop_
_entity_poly.entity_id
_entity_poly.type
_entity_poly.pdbx_seq_one_letter_code
_entity_poly.pdbx_strand_id
1 'polypeptide(L)'
;MLSEPLPGKTPELHREVLKDHLRFQFESERTGKLFAAGPLGGGLGRAPPTGFYILFTETEEEARAIVEKDPFHVRGLNQYEMKLWNFFESSIIGVAARAWLNGTDTSLKSYWPPED
;
A
#
# COMPACT_ATOMS: atom_id res chain seq x y z
N MET A 1 -0.25 2.89 0.31
CA MET A 1 -1.29 3.10 1.33
C MET A 1 -0.66 3.05 2.72
N LEU A 2 -0.98 3.99 3.55
CA LEU A 2 -0.60 4.02 4.96
C LEU A 2 -1.83 3.74 5.80
N SER A 3 -1.71 2.85 6.77
CA SER A 3 -2.78 2.50 7.70
C SER A 3 -2.33 2.79 9.12
N GLU A 4 -2.92 3.80 9.73
CA GLU A 4 -2.50 4.29 11.05
C GLU A 4 -3.52 3.93 12.11
N PRO A 5 -3.06 3.44 13.28
CA PRO A 5 -3.97 3.25 14.41
C PRO A 5 -4.67 4.55 14.79
N LEU A 6 -5.96 4.45 15.06
CA LEU A 6 -6.72 5.57 15.59
C LEU A 6 -6.32 5.82 17.06
N PRO A 7 -6.43 7.09 17.53
CA PRO A 7 -6.14 7.39 18.93
C PRO A 7 -6.93 6.50 19.89
N GLY A 8 -6.28 6.02 20.94
CA GLY A 8 -6.90 5.18 21.95
C GLY A 8 -7.05 3.70 21.61
N LYS A 9 -6.66 3.30 20.39
CA LYS A 9 -6.70 1.88 20.00
C LYS A 9 -5.40 1.19 20.42
N THR A 10 -5.53 0.17 21.25
CA THR A 10 -4.42 -0.47 21.94
C THR A 10 -3.79 -1.60 21.11
N PRO A 11 -2.55 -2.03 21.44
CA PRO A 11 -1.97 -3.22 20.84
C PRO A 11 -2.82 -4.47 21.04
N GLU A 12 -3.47 -4.60 22.16
CA GLU A 12 -4.33 -5.75 22.47
C GLU A 12 -5.50 -5.86 21.51
N LEU A 13 -6.16 -4.73 21.21
CA LEU A 13 -7.24 -4.69 20.22
C LEU A 13 -6.75 -5.12 18.84
N HIS A 14 -5.56 -4.66 18.45
CA HIS A 14 -4.97 -5.03 17.18
C HIS A 14 -4.61 -6.51 17.12
N ARG A 15 -4.10 -7.10 18.22
CA ARG A 15 -3.79 -8.53 18.27
C ARG A 15 -5.02 -9.40 18.07
N GLU A 16 -6.17 -9.00 18.61
CA GLU A 16 -7.43 -9.73 18.43
C GLU A 16 -7.84 -9.82 16.96
N VAL A 17 -7.49 -8.83 16.16
CA VAL A 17 -7.88 -8.71 14.75
C VAL A 17 -6.74 -9.14 13.81
N LEU A 18 -5.53 -9.30 14.33
CA LEU A 18 -4.32 -9.53 13.52
C LEU A 18 -4.47 -10.75 12.60
N LYS A 19 -5.01 -11.84 13.10
CA LYS A 19 -5.16 -13.06 12.31
C LYS A 19 -6.05 -12.84 11.09
N ASP A 20 -7.15 -12.14 11.26
CA ASP A 20 -8.05 -11.81 10.16
C ASP A 20 -7.41 -10.82 9.19
N HIS A 21 -6.67 -9.85 9.71
CA HIS A 21 -5.91 -8.91 8.88
C HIS A 21 -4.87 -9.64 8.02
N LEU A 22 -4.13 -10.59 8.57
CA LEU A 22 -3.15 -11.37 7.81
C LEU A 22 -3.82 -12.24 6.75
N ARG A 23 -4.96 -12.83 7.05
CA ARG A 23 -5.74 -13.58 6.05
C ARG A 23 -6.17 -12.69 4.90
N PHE A 24 -6.62 -11.48 5.20
CA PHE A 24 -6.97 -10.49 4.19
C PHE A 24 -5.76 -10.19 3.29
N GLN A 25 -4.58 -9.99 3.89
CA GLN A 25 -3.37 -9.70 3.12
C GLN A 25 -2.90 -10.87 2.27
N PHE A 26 -2.93 -12.09 2.80
CA PHE A 26 -2.58 -13.29 2.03
C PHE A 26 -3.53 -13.49 0.85
N GLU A 27 -4.81 -13.25 1.03
CA GLU A 27 -5.78 -13.33 -0.05
C GLU A 27 -5.53 -12.25 -1.11
N SER A 28 -5.21 -11.04 -0.70
CA SER A 28 -4.89 -9.96 -1.62
C SER A 28 -3.59 -10.24 -2.41
N GLU A 29 -2.61 -10.86 -1.78
CA GLU A 29 -1.38 -11.33 -2.43
C GLU A 29 -1.70 -12.43 -3.43
N ARG A 30 -2.48 -13.44 -3.02
CA ARG A 30 -2.86 -14.56 -3.88
C ARG A 30 -3.60 -14.11 -5.13
N THR A 31 -4.43 -13.10 -5.04
CA THR A 31 -5.21 -12.58 -6.17
C THR A 31 -4.43 -11.57 -7.02
N GLY A 32 -3.16 -11.30 -6.69
CA GLY A 32 -2.31 -10.39 -7.45
C GLY A 32 -2.56 -8.91 -7.20
N LYS A 33 -3.36 -8.58 -6.20
CA LYS A 33 -3.67 -7.17 -5.88
C LYS A 33 -2.68 -6.56 -4.90
N LEU A 34 -2.07 -7.35 -4.03
CA LEU A 34 -1.08 -6.89 -3.07
C LEU A 34 0.32 -7.20 -3.57
N PHE A 35 1.14 -6.16 -3.73
CA PHE A 35 2.55 -6.33 -4.07
C PHE A 35 3.41 -6.57 -2.84
N ALA A 36 3.24 -5.74 -1.81
CA ALA A 36 4.02 -5.84 -0.58
C ALA A 36 3.29 -5.15 0.56
N ALA A 37 3.49 -5.62 1.77
CA ALA A 37 2.93 -5.04 2.96
C ALA A 37 3.83 -5.31 4.17
N GLY A 38 3.75 -4.44 5.16
CA GLY A 38 4.44 -4.60 6.42
C GLY A 38 4.33 -3.39 7.31
N PRO A 39 4.71 -3.52 8.59
CA PRO A 39 4.73 -2.40 9.50
C PRO A 39 5.91 -1.47 9.19
N LEU A 40 5.72 -0.18 9.41
CA LEU A 40 6.79 0.80 9.37
C LEU A 40 7.47 0.88 10.73
N GLY A 41 8.78 1.14 10.72
CA GLY A 41 9.56 1.27 11.95
C GLY A 41 9.92 -0.04 12.59
N GLY A 42 9.96 -0.07 13.92
CA GLY A 42 10.48 -1.20 14.69
C GLY A 42 9.56 -2.41 14.85
N GLY A 43 8.47 -2.49 14.09
CA GLY A 43 7.55 -3.61 14.14
C GLY A 43 6.56 -3.53 15.29
N LEU A 44 6.15 -4.69 15.80
CA LEU A 44 5.12 -4.81 16.83
C LEU A 44 5.70 -4.49 18.22
N GLY A 45 5.90 -3.23 18.50
CA GLY A 45 6.40 -2.76 19.79
C GLY A 45 5.30 -2.49 20.81
N ARG A 46 5.50 -1.45 21.61
CA ARG A 46 4.57 -1.05 22.69
C ARG A 46 3.28 -0.43 22.16
N ALA A 47 3.30 0.10 20.95
CA ALA A 47 2.13 0.68 20.30
C ALA A 47 1.85 -0.06 18.99
N PRO A 48 0.59 -0.08 18.52
CA PRO A 48 0.29 -0.64 17.21
C PRO A 48 1.08 0.13 16.14
N PRO A 49 1.75 -0.56 15.23
CA PRO A 49 2.54 0.11 14.20
C PRO A 49 1.65 0.72 13.13
N THR A 50 2.18 1.73 12.43
CA THR A 50 1.64 2.14 11.15
C THR A 50 1.92 1.05 10.13
N GLY A 51 0.90 0.58 9.45
CA GLY A 51 1.05 -0.37 8.35
C GLY A 51 1.28 0.35 7.04
N PHE A 52 2.03 -0.29 6.16
CA PHE A 52 2.24 0.21 4.81
C PHE A 52 2.01 -0.94 3.83
N TYR A 53 1.20 -0.72 2.79
CA TYR A 53 1.11 -1.69 1.72
C TYR A 53 0.90 -1.04 0.35
N ILE A 54 1.37 -1.76 -0.66
CA ILE A 54 1.34 -1.34 -2.06
C ILE A 54 0.39 -2.26 -2.80
N LEU A 55 -0.59 -1.65 -3.45
CA LEU A 55 -1.60 -2.37 -4.23
C LEU A 55 -1.38 -2.14 -5.72
N PHE A 56 -1.61 -3.18 -6.52
CA PHE A 56 -1.71 -3.10 -7.96
C PHE A 56 -3.17 -3.10 -8.36
N THR A 57 -3.68 -1.94 -8.76
CA THR A 57 -5.05 -1.82 -9.23
C THR A 57 -5.10 -0.88 -10.44
N GLU A 58 -6.13 -1.01 -11.24
CA GLU A 58 -6.30 -0.15 -12.41
C GLU A 58 -6.89 1.21 -12.04
N THR A 59 -7.66 1.26 -10.96
CA THR A 59 -8.33 2.49 -10.52
C THR A 59 -8.14 2.72 -9.02
N GLU A 60 -8.27 3.98 -8.61
CA GLU A 60 -8.27 4.34 -7.19
C GLU A 60 -9.46 3.72 -6.47
N GLU A 61 -10.62 3.66 -7.12
CA GLU A 61 -11.83 3.08 -6.55
C GLU A 61 -11.65 1.60 -6.22
N GLU A 62 -10.99 0.85 -7.09
CA GLU A 62 -10.67 -0.55 -6.83
C GLU A 62 -9.73 -0.69 -5.62
N ALA A 63 -8.70 0.13 -5.56
CA ALA A 63 -7.77 0.14 -4.44
C ALA A 63 -8.49 0.47 -3.13
N ARG A 64 -9.34 1.49 -3.13
CA ARG A 64 -10.11 1.88 -1.95
C ARG A 64 -11.04 0.77 -1.49
N ALA A 65 -11.71 0.11 -2.42
CA ALA A 65 -12.60 -1.01 -2.10
C ALA A 65 -11.84 -2.16 -1.43
N ILE A 66 -10.60 -2.41 -1.84
CA ILE A 66 -9.75 -3.42 -1.20
C ILE A 66 -9.35 -2.98 0.21
N VAL A 67 -8.83 -1.76 0.35
CA VAL A 67 -8.35 -1.23 1.63
C VAL A 67 -9.47 -1.22 2.68
N GLU A 68 -10.68 -0.88 2.28
CA GLU A 68 -11.82 -0.82 3.18
C GLU A 68 -12.30 -2.20 3.68
N LYS A 69 -11.84 -3.28 3.08
CA LYS A 69 -12.08 -4.65 3.54
C LYS A 69 -11.08 -5.14 4.57
N ASP A 70 -9.98 -4.43 4.77
CA ASP A 70 -9.01 -4.79 5.80
C ASP A 70 -9.70 -4.77 7.17
N PRO A 71 -9.63 -5.89 7.94
CA PRO A 71 -10.26 -5.96 9.24
C PRO A 71 -9.88 -4.83 10.21
N PHE A 72 -8.67 -4.29 10.11
CA PHE A 72 -8.29 -3.14 10.92
C PHE A 72 -9.13 -1.90 10.59
N HIS A 73 -9.53 -1.74 9.34
CA HIS A 73 -10.41 -0.64 8.92
C HIS A 73 -11.88 -0.96 9.19
N VAL A 74 -12.31 -2.18 8.90
CA VAL A 74 -13.70 -2.62 9.15
C VAL A 74 -14.06 -2.48 10.63
N ARG A 75 -13.14 -2.86 11.52
CA ARG A 75 -13.34 -2.80 12.96
C ARG A 75 -13.10 -1.42 13.57
N GLY A 76 -12.76 -0.43 12.75
CA GLY A 76 -12.53 0.93 13.22
C GLY A 76 -11.29 1.11 14.07
N LEU A 77 -10.29 0.24 13.94
CA LEU A 77 -9.04 0.35 14.68
C LEU A 77 -8.04 1.30 14.02
N ASN A 78 -8.08 1.38 12.69
CA ASN A 78 -7.15 2.17 11.90
C ASN A 78 -7.88 3.09 10.93
N GLN A 79 -7.25 4.21 10.63
CA GLN A 79 -7.57 5.05 9.48
C GLN A 79 -6.51 4.82 8.41
N TYR A 80 -6.82 5.18 7.17
CA TYR A 80 -5.86 4.98 6.08
C TYR A 80 -5.74 6.20 5.19
N GLU A 81 -4.59 6.31 4.55
CA GLU A 81 -4.31 7.29 3.51
C GLU A 81 -3.77 6.57 2.29
N MET A 82 -4.30 6.87 1.11
CA MET A 82 -3.82 6.32 -0.14
C MET A 82 -3.25 7.41 -1.02
N LYS A 83 -2.20 7.05 -1.74
CA LYS A 83 -1.62 7.91 -2.78
C LYS A 83 -1.28 7.05 -3.99
N LEU A 84 -1.46 7.61 -5.18
CA LEU A 84 -0.97 6.99 -6.39
C LEU A 84 0.56 7.02 -6.37
N TRP A 85 1.17 5.88 -6.57
CA TRP A 85 2.61 5.78 -6.73
C TRP A 85 2.94 5.51 -8.19
N ASN A 86 3.55 6.49 -8.81
CA ASN A 86 4.08 6.35 -10.17
C ASN A 86 5.45 5.70 -10.08
N PHE A 87 5.50 4.44 -10.45
CA PHE A 87 6.62 3.56 -10.21
C PHE A 87 7.59 3.63 -11.37
N PHE A 88 8.69 4.38 -11.21
CA PHE A 88 9.63 4.64 -12.29
C PHE A 88 10.90 3.80 -12.23
N GLU A 89 11.31 3.42 -11.04
CA GLU A 89 12.57 2.73 -10.83
C GLU A 89 12.38 1.55 -9.90
N SER A 90 12.96 0.40 -10.27
CA SER A 90 12.92 -0.80 -9.46
C SER A 90 13.97 -1.79 -9.95
N SER A 91 14.54 -2.54 -9.03
CA SER A 91 15.39 -3.68 -9.36
C SER A 91 14.61 -4.97 -9.60
N ILE A 92 13.32 -4.97 -9.30
CA ILE A 92 12.46 -6.16 -9.36
C ILE A 92 11.56 -6.12 -10.58
N ILE A 93 10.93 -4.98 -10.84
CA ILE A 93 9.99 -4.78 -11.93
C ILE A 93 10.67 -4.01 -13.04
N GLY A 94 10.46 -4.40 -14.29
CA GLY A 94 10.96 -3.65 -15.44
C GLY A 94 10.50 -2.19 -15.37
N VAL A 95 11.40 -1.24 -15.64
CA VAL A 95 11.16 0.15 -15.27
C VAL A 95 11.03 1.04 -16.48
N ALA A 96 9.95 1.79 -16.51
CA ALA A 96 9.68 2.76 -17.55
C ALA A 96 10.78 3.84 -17.66
N ALA A 97 11.40 4.21 -16.55
CA ALA A 97 12.48 5.20 -16.54
C ALA A 97 13.70 4.76 -17.39
N ARG A 98 14.06 3.48 -17.35
CA ARG A 98 15.16 2.97 -18.21
C ARG A 98 14.79 3.05 -19.68
N ALA A 99 13.58 2.62 -20.02
CA ALA A 99 13.10 2.69 -21.38
C ALA A 99 13.02 4.14 -21.88
N TRP A 100 12.60 5.05 -21.03
CA TRP A 100 12.56 6.48 -21.33
C TRP A 100 13.96 7.05 -21.59
N LEU A 101 14.93 6.74 -20.72
CA LEU A 101 16.33 7.18 -20.89
C LEU A 101 16.95 6.63 -22.16
N ASN A 102 16.55 5.44 -22.57
CA ASN A 102 17.02 4.82 -23.83
C ASN A 102 16.23 5.28 -25.06
N GLY A 103 15.26 6.18 -24.88
CA GLY A 103 14.46 6.70 -25.99
C GLY A 103 13.42 5.75 -26.54
N THR A 104 13.14 4.63 -25.85
CA THR A 104 12.20 3.61 -26.30
C THR A 104 10.79 3.76 -25.73
N ASP A 105 10.63 4.58 -24.70
CA ASP A 105 9.35 4.82 -24.06
C ASP A 105 9.18 6.30 -23.76
N THR A 106 8.08 6.90 -24.24
CA THR A 106 7.76 8.30 -24.01
C THR A 106 6.59 8.50 -23.06
N SER A 107 6.07 7.41 -22.45
CA SER A 107 4.89 7.45 -21.59
C SER A 107 5.09 8.31 -20.34
N LEU A 108 6.33 8.50 -19.88
CA LEU A 108 6.63 9.28 -18.69
C LEU A 108 6.52 10.79 -18.89
N LYS A 109 6.39 11.27 -20.12
CA LYS A 109 6.29 12.71 -20.39
C LYS A 109 5.13 13.37 -19.62
N SER A 110 4.04 12.65 -19.43
CA SER A 110 2.87 13.18 -18.73
C SER A 110 3.09 13.42 -17.24
N TYR A 111 4.12 12.83 -16.66
CA TYR A 111 4.46 12.96 -15.25
C TYR A 111 5.53 14.01 -14.98
N TRP A 112 6.17 14.50 -16.03
CA TRP A 112 7.26 15.44 -15.89
C TRP A 112 6.73 16.87 -16.03
N PRO A 113 7.31 17.84 -15.30
CA PRO A 113 6.95 19.23 -15.52
C PRO A 113 7.20 19.60 -16.98
N PRO A 114 6.36 20.46 -17.57
CA PRO A 114 6.61 20.90 -18.94
C PRO A 114 7.97 21.56 -19.06
N GLU A 115 8.66 21.27 -20.15
CA GLU A 115 9.93 21.96 -20.47
C GLU A 115 9.63 23.41 -20.82
N ASP A 116 10.43 24.30 -20.29
CA ASP A 116 10.33 25.73 -20.57
C ASP A 116 10.79 26.07 -22.01
#